data_4a22c71e60e73ceffe4cf9b02d8f798a
#
_entry.id   4a22c71e60e73ceffe4cf9b02d8f798a
#
_cell.length_a   1.000
_cell.length_b   1.000
_cell.length_c   1.000
_cell.angle_alpha   90.00
_cell.angle_beta   90.00
_cell.angle_gamma   90.00
#
_symmetry.space_group_name_H-M   'P 1'
#
loop_
_entity.id
_entity.type
_entity.pdbx_description
1 polymer ?
#
loop_
_entity_poly.entity_id
_entity_poly.type
_entity_poly.pdbx_seq_one_letter_code
_entity_poly.pdbx_strand_id
1 'polypeptide(L)'
;LKDSEASYIFVEDRKQLDKLLSIKSEIPQVKQVILWDGHAENDPKVDEWVVPLRELCDRGRAHRLTQPQALPELRKQMTGETIATIIYTSGTTGNPKGVVQSHASFVVGSRYGVNALPVKRGDRQLLFLPLAHSFAKTLSIVAVYVGFCTAFSGIDNILEYVGQVKPTFMAGVPRIYEKVYAGFLNKAKQGGPVKWALVQWAIEVGVKAS
;
A
#
# COMPACT_ATOMS: atom_id res chain seq x y z
N LEU A 1 -2.84 -3.09 -18.44
CA LEU A 1 -1.47 -2.74 -18.87
C LEU A 1 -1.45 -2.00 -20.19
N LYS A 2 -2.22 -2.42 -21.20
CA LYS A 2 -2.33 -1.73 -22.49
C LYS A 2 -2.82 -0.29 -22.33
N ASP A 3 -3.86 -0.09 -21.54
CA ASP A 3 -4.47 1.22 -21.29
C ASP A 3 -3.55 2.20 -20.53
N SER A 4 -2.72 1.69 -19.60
CA SER A 4 -1.78 2.52 -18.84
C SER A 4 -0.48 2.81 -19.57
N GLU A 5 -0.21 2.14 -20.70
CA GLU A 5 1.05 2.21 -21.45
C GLU A 5 2.28 1.96 -20.58
N ALA A 6 2.13 1.17 -19.50
CA ALA A 6 3.20 0.90 -18.56
C ALA A 6 4.38 0.23 -19.26
N SER A 7 5.56 0.84 -19.16
CA SER A 7 6.80 0.34 -19.76
C SER A 7 7.62 -0.52 -18.80
N TYR A 8 7.39 -0.40 -17.49
CA TYR A 8 8.06 -1.17 -16.43
C TYR A 8 7.03 -1.68 -15.45
N ILE A 9 7.16 -2.95 -15.04
CA ILE A 9 6.23 -3.60 -14.11
C ILE A 9 7.02 -4.16 -12.95
N PHE A 10 6.59 -3.85 -11.72
CA PHE A 10 7.07 -4.51 -10.52
C PHE A 10 6.11 -5.63 -10.15
N VAL A 11 6.63 -6.81 -9.91
CA VAL A 11 5.86 -7.98 -9.43
C VAL A 11 6.44 -8.49 -8.13
N GLU A 12 5.55 -8.89 -7.22
CA GLU A 12 5.91 -9.33 -5.89
C GLU A 12 6.67 -10.66 -5.93
N ASP A 13 6.12 -11.64 -6.65
CA ASP A 13 6.57 -13.02 -6.62
C ASP A 13 6.51 -13.70 -8.00
N ARG A 14 6.99 -14.96 -8.03
CA ARG A 14 6.96 -15.81 -9.21
C ARG A 14 5.56 -16.03 -9.78
N LYS A 15 4.54 -16.15 -8.93
CA LYS A 15 3.16 -16.36 -9.35
C LYS A 15 2.63 -15.19 -10.17
N GLN A 16 3.01 -13.97 -9.81
CA GLN A 16 2.64 -12.77 -10.57
C GLN A 16 3.46 -12.68 -11.87
N LEU A 17 4.74 -13.05 -11.82
CA LEU A 17 5.60 -13.11 -13.01
C LEU A 17 5.05 -14.08 -14.06
N ASP A 18 4.63 -15.29 -13.67
CA ASP A 18 4.10 -16.29 -14.60
C ASP A 18 2.86 -15.80 -15.37
N LYS A 19 2.03 -14.98 -14.74
CA LYS A 19 0.90 -14.31 -15.42
C LYS A 19 1.37 -13.35 -16.51
N LEU A 20 2.46 -12.62 -16.28
CA LEU A 20 3.01 -11.70 -17.28
C LEU A 20 3.71 -12.47 -18.41
N LEU A 21 4.43 -13.52 -18.09
CA LEU A 21 5.05 -14.38 -19.08
C LEU A 21 4.04 -15.00 -20.03
N SER A 22 2.85 -15.39 -19.54
CA SER A 22 1.78 -15.98 -20.37
C SER A 22 1.19 -15.00 -21.37
N ILE A 23 1.29 -13.68 -21.14
CA ILE A 23 0.76 -12.63 -22.02
C ILE A 23 1.86 -11.74 -22.61
N LYS A 24 3.14 -12.14 -22.52
CA LYS A 24 4.30 -11.32 -22.95
C LYS A 24 4.14 -10.75 -24.35
N SER A 25 3.69 -11.58 -25.29
CA SER A 25 3.47 -11.17 -26.69
C SER A 25 2.33 -10.14 -26.87
N GLU A 26 1.42 -10.04 -25.88
CA GLU A 26 0.31 -9.11 -25.94
C GLU A 26 0.63 -7.72 -25.34
N ILE A 27 1.77 -7.60 -24.67
CA ILE A 27 2.20 -6.39 -23.97
C ILE A 27 3.60 -5.91 -24.45
N PRO A 28 3.80 -5.68 -25.76
CA PRO A 28 5.11 -5.34 -26.33
C PRO A 28 5.67 -4.00 -25.83
N GLN A 29 4.82 -3.11 -25.26
CA GLN A 29 5.24 -1.85 -24.66
C GLN A 29 6.01 -2.04 -23.35
N VAL A 30 5.89 -3.20 -22.70
CA VAL A 30 6.60 -3.49 -21.45
C VAL A 30 8.05 -3.84 -21.76
N LYS A 31 8.95 -2.95 -21.36
CA LYS A 31 10.40 -3.09 -21.58
C LYS A 31 11.05 -4.06 -20.61
N GLN A 32 10.68 -3.98 -19.33
CA GLN A 32 11.20 -4.86 -18.30
C GLN A 32 10.17 -5.13 -17.20
N VAL A 33 10.28 -6.30 -16.58
CA VAL A 33 9.56 -6.70 -15.37
C VAL A 33 10.58 -6.81 -14.24
N ILE A 34 10.31 -6.13 -13.13
CA ILE A 34 11.15 -6.14 -11.93
C ILE A 34 10.54 -7.11 -10.93
N LEU A 35 11.26 -8.20 -10.64
CA LEU A 35 10.86 -9.19 -9.65
C LEU A 35 11.34 -8.78 -8.26
N TRP A 36 10.39 -8.58 -7.33
CA TRP A 36 10.67 -8.12 -5.97
C TRP A 36 11.24 -9.24 -5.11
N ASP A 37 10.54 -10.37 -5.06
CA ASP A 37 10.92 -11.52 -4.24
C ASP A 37 11.03 -12.78 -5.12
N GLY A 38 12.08 -13.56 -4.87
CA GLY A 38 12.37 -14.78 -5.65
C GLY A 38 13.65 -14.72 -6.45
N HIS A 39 14.19 -15.90 -6.74
CA HIS A 39 15.38 -16.07 -7.55
C HIS A 39 14.98 -16.21 -9.03
N ALA A 40 15.31 -15.21 -9.83
CA ALA A 40 15.26 -15.29 -11.29
C ALA A 40 16.51 -16.01 -11.86
N GLU A 41 17.51 -16.23 -11.00
CA GLU A 41 18.78 -16.85 -11.39
C GLU A 41 18.55 -18.31 -11.82
N ASN A 42 18.98 -18.62 -13.05
CA ASN A 42 18.90 -19.97 -13.66
C ASN A 42 17.50 -20.48 -14.07
N ASP A 43 16.49 -19.62 -14.19
CA ASP A 43 15.22 -20.04 -14.79
C ASP A 43 15.26 -19.83 -16.31
N PRO A 44 15.16 -20.89 -17.13
CA PRO A 44 15.21 -20.79 -18.60
C PRO A 44 14.04 -20.00 -19.21
N LYS A 45 13.00 -19.68 -18.42
CA LYS A 45 11.87 -18.84 -18.84
C LYS A 45 12.09 -17.36 -18.53
N VAL A 46 13.17 -17.03 -17.80
CA VAL A 46 13.52 -15.70 -17.41
C VAL A 46 14.68 -15.24 -18.29
N ASP A 47 14.36 -14.40 -19.25
CA ASP A 47 15.32 -13.73 -20.13
C ASP A 47 15.67 -12.33 -19.59
N GLU A 48 16.39 -11.55 -20.39
CA GLU A 48 16.74 -10.14 -20.08
C GLU A 48 15.53 -9.22 -19.81
N TRP A 49 14.31 -9.70 -20.10
CA TRP A 49 13.07 -8.98 -19.81
C TRP A 49 12.75 -8.91 -18.31
N VAL A 50 13.26 -9.86 -17.52
CA VAL A 50 13.04 -9.91 -16.07
C VAL A 50 14.31 -9.54 -15.32
N VAL A 51 14.21 -8.55 -14.46
CA VAL A 51 15.32 -8.03 -13.66
C VAL A 51 15.00 -8.21 -12.17
N PRO A 52 15.85 -8.87 -11.39
CA PRO A 52 15.71 -8.90 -9.95
C PRO A 52 15.80 -7.49 -9.36
N LEU A 53 14.99 -7.18 -8.34
CA LEU A 53 15.01 -5.86 -7.69
C LEU A 53 16.42 -5.50 -7.19
N ARG A 54 17.16 -6.46 -6.66
CA ARG A 54 18.54 -6.27 -6.19
C ARG A 54 19.44 -5.73 -7.31
N GLU A 55 19.38 -6.34 -8.47
CA GLU A 55 20.17 -5.91 -9.63
C GLU A 55 19.76 -4.49 -10.08
N LEU A 56 18.46 -4.18 -10.14
CA LEU A 56 18.00 -2.83 -10.43
C LEU A 56 18.55 -1.82 -9.42
N CYS A 57 18.58 -2.16 -8.14
CA CYS A 57 19.15 -1.32 -7.09
C CYS A 57 20.66 -1.09 -7.30
N ASP A 58 21.41 -2.12 -7.69
CA ASP A 58 22.84 -2.01 -7.93
C ASP A 58 23.14 -1.15 -9.17
N ARG A 59 22.38 -1.33 -10.26
CA ARG A 59 22.40 -0.45 -11.43
C ARG A 59 22.09 1.00 -11.06
N GLY A 60 21.10 1.23 -10.20
CA GLY A 60 20.73 2.55 -9.73
C GLY A 60 21.82 3.22 -8.87
N ARG A 61 22.52 2.45 -8.02
CA ARG A 61 23.66 2.93 -7.24
C ARG A 61 24.81 3.36 -8.16
N ALA A 62 25.16 2.53 -9.15
CA ALA A 62 26.20 2.84 -10.13
C ALA A 62 25.86 4.10 -10.95
N HIS A 63 24.62 4.19 -11.43
CA HIS A 63 24.13 5.36 -12.18
C HIS A 63 24.23 6.65 -11.36
N ARG A 64 23.86 6.60 -10.06
CA ARG A 64 23.95 7.77 -9.18
C ARG A 64 25.37 8.25 -8.94
N LEU A 65 26.37 7.37 -8.99
CA LEU A 65 27.79 7.76 -8.89
C LEU A 65 28.27 8.49 -10.16
N THR A 66 27.80 8.08 -11.32
CA THR A 66 28.21 8.68 -12.60
C THR A 66 27.38 9.90 -12.99
N GLN A 67 26.10 9.95 -12.55
CA GLN A 67 25.17 11.05 -12.86
C GLN A 67 24.41 11.52 -11.60
N PRO A 68 25.10 12.16 -10.65
CA PRO A 68 24.48 12.55 -9.37
C PRO A 68 23.37 13.58 -9.50
N GLN A 69 23.33 14.34 -10.61
CA GLN A 69 22.32 15.38 -10.86
C GLN A 69 21.07 14.88 -11.60
N ALA A 70 21.06 13.65 -12.12
CA ALA A 70 19.94 13.14 -12.93
C ALA A 70 18.59 13.20 -12.17
N LEU A 71 18.53 12.73 -10.92
CA LEU A 71 17.31 12.80 -10.11
C LEU A 71 16.92 14.22 -9.70
N PRO A 72 17.84 15.09 -9.22
CA PRO A 72 17.54 16.51 -8.98
C PRO A 72 16.96 17.23 -10.20
N GLU A 73 17.50 16.99 -11.39
CA GLU A 73 17.02 17.61 -12.63
C GLU A 73 15.63 17.11 -13.02
N LEU A 74 15.37 15.81 -12.94
CA LEU A 74 14.02 15.25 -13.15
C LEU A 74 13.00 15.86 -12.19
N ARG A 75 13.36 16.02 -10.90
CA ARG A 75 12.47 16.64 -9.91
C ARG A 75 12.14 18.10 -10.24
N LYS A 76 13.07 18.87 -10.81
CA LYS A 76 12.81 20.25 -11.23
C LYS A 76 11.79 20.35 -12.36
N GLN A 77 11.66 19.31 -13.19
CA GLN A 77 10.70 19.25 -14.29
C GLN A 77 9.28 18.87 -13.82
N MET A 78 9.16 18.33 -12.60
CA MET A 78 7.85 17.94 -12.06
C MET A 78 7.09 19.16 -11.59
N THR A 79 5.82 19.24 -11.98
CA THR A 79 4.88 20.28 -11.56
C THR A 79 3.72 19.67 -10.80
N GLY A 80 2.84 20.49 -10.25
CA GLY A 80 1.59 20.03 -9.64
C GLY A 80 0.71 19.24 -10.62
N GLU A 81 0.75 19.57 -11.91
CA GLU A 81 -0.05 18.90 -12.94
C GLU A 81 0.55 17.59 -13.43
N THR A 82 1.82 17.32 -13.10
CA THR A 82 2.45 16.04 -13.44
C THR A 82 1.67 14.88 -12.81
N ILE A 83 1.40 13.83 -13.59
CA ILE A 83 0.71 12.64 -13.13
C ILE A 83 1.57 11.97 -12.07
N ALA A 84 1.00 11.78 -10.88
CA ALA A 84 1.66 11.10 -9.77
C ALA A 84 1.34 9.60 -9.75
N THR A 85 0.10 9.23 -10.08
CA THR A 85 -0.33 7.83 -10.10
C THR A 85 -1.61 7.65 -10.92
N ILE A 86 -1.80 6.42 -11.41
CA ILE A 86 -3.06 5.96 -12.00
C ILE A 86 -3.52 4.76 -11.16
N ILE A 87 -4.71 4.86 -10.57
CA ILE A 87 -5.28 3.78 -9.75
C ILE A 87 -6.43 3.14 -10.53
N TYR A 88 -6.29 1.85 -10.81
CA TYR A 88 -7.34 1.09 -11.50
C TYR A 88 -8.39 0.60 -10.51
N THR A 89 -9.65 0.90 -10.83
CA THR A 89 -10.82 0.43 -10.08
C THR A 89 -11.65 -0.52 -10.92
N SER A 90 -12.28 -1.51 -10.29
CA SER A 90 -13.24 -2.41 -10.94
C SER A 90 -14.53 -1.66 -11.24
N GLY A 91 -14.58 -0.88 -12.31
CA GLY A 91 -15.77 -0.11 -12.67
C GLY A 91 -17.05 -0.97 -12.73
N THR A 92 -18.20 -0.34 -12.57
CA THR A 92 -19.54 -0.99 -12.67
C THR A 92 -19.81 -1.62 -14.05
N THR A 93 -19.02 -1.30 -15.06
CA THR A 93 -19.17 -1.74 -16.46
C THR A 93 -18.26 -2.93 -16.84
N GLY A 94 -17.60 -3.59 -15.88
CA GLY A 94 -16.78 -4.78 -16.10
C GLY A 94 -15.31 -4.52 -16.43
N ASN A 95 -14.97 -3.52 -17.22
CA ASN A 95 -13.58 -3.17 -17.49
C ASN A 95 -13.02 -2.20 -16.44
N PRO A 96 -11.82 -2.47 -15.86
CA PRO A 96 -11.18 -1.57 -14.94
C PRO A 96 -10.93 -0.20 -15.58
N LYS A 97 -11.20 0.88 -14.81
CA LYS A 97 -10.94 2.25 -15.21
C LYS A 97 -9.77 2.84 -14.44
N GLY A 98 -8.85 3.48 -15.14
CA GLY A 98 -7.69 4.16 -14.55
C GLY A 98 -8.07 5.57 -14.07
N VAL A 99 -8.04 5.79 -12.76
CA VAL A 99 -8.23 7.10 -12.16
C VAL A 99 -6.88 7.80 -12.09
N VAL A 100 -6.72 8.85 -12.88
CA VAL A 100 -5.50 9.66 -12.94
C VAL A 100 -5.47 10.64 -11.78
N GLN A 101 -4.37 10.69 -11.04
CA GLN A 101 -4.14 11.62 -9.94
C GLN A 101 -2.82 12.37 -10.15
N SER A 102 -2.86 13.70 -10.08
CA SER A 102 -1.68 14.55 -10.19
C SER A 102 -0.98 14.74 -8.83
N HIS A 103 0.24 15.27 -8.85
CA HIS A 103 0.94 15.64 -7.61
C HIS A 103 0.15 16.69 -6.81
N ALA A 104 -0.47 17.67 -7.47
CA ALA A 104 -1.30 18.68 -6.81
C ALA A 104 -2.48 18.05 -6.06
N SER A 105 -3.14 17.04 -6.65
CA SER A 105 -4.28 16.38 -6.00
C SER A 105 -3.90 15.70 -4.67
N PHE A 106 -2.71 15.12 -4.59
CA PHE A 106 -2.20 14.54 -3.34
C PHE A 106 -1.82 15.61 -2.31
N VAL A 107 -1.17 16.68 -2.72
CA VAL A 107 -0.83 17.79 -1.82
C VAL A 107 -2.09 18.41 -1.23
N VAL A 108 -3.07 18.70 -2.06
CA VAL A 108 -4.38 19.25 -1.64
C VAL A 108 -5.11 18.26 -0.74
N GLY A 109 -5.21 16.97 -1.15
CA GLY A 109 -5.84 15.92 -0.36
C GLY A 109 -5.18 15.73 1.00
N SER A 110 -3.84 15.79 1.09
CA SER A 110 -3.12 15.71 2.35
C SER A 110 -3.39 16.89 3.25
N ARG A 111 -3.43 18.10 2.70
CA ARG A 111 -3.73 19.33 3.45
C ARG A 111 -5.15 19.29 4.05
N TYR A 112 -6.14 18.86 3.28
CA TYR A 112 -7.51 18.68 3.79
C TYR A 112 -7.58 17.52 4.79
N GLY A 113 -6.87 16.42 4.54
CA GLY A 113 -6.80 15.28 5.45
C GLY A 113 -6.27 15.66 6.82
N VAL A 114 -5.23 16.50 6.90
CA VAL A 114 -4.68 17.01 8.17
C VAL A 114 -5.71 17.86 8.93
N ASN A 115 -6.48 18.68 8.22
CA ASN A 115 -7.51 19.50 8.86
C ASN A 115 -8.69 18.67 9.39
N ALA A 116 -8.96 17.51 8.78
CA ALA A 116 -10.05 16.62 9.18
C ALA A 116 -9.65 15.60 10.25
N LEU A 117 -8.37 15.31 10.38
CA LEU A 117 -7.83 14.29 11.30
C LEU A 117 -6.97 14.96 12.38
N PRO A 118 -7.16 14.64 13.67
CA PRO A 118 -6.37 15.21 14.77
C PRO A 118 -4.97 14.56 14.84
N VAL A 119 -4.27 14.50 13.70
CA VAL A 119 -2.94 13.89 13.60
C VAL A 119 -1.83 14.92 13.73
N LYS A 120 -0.73 14.54 14.37
CA LYS A 120 0.41 15.41 14.65
C LYS A 120 1.74 14.69 14.50
N ARG A 121 2.80 15.47 14.43
CA ARG A 121 4.17 14.93 14.47
C ARG A 121 4.37 14.12 15.75
N GLY A 122 4.98 12.93 15.61
CA GLY A 122 5.17 12.00 16.73
C GLY A 122 4.06 10.94 16.86
N ASP A 123 2.94 11.08 16.15
CA ASP A 123 1.95 10.02 16.06
C ASP A 123 2.50 8.77 15.37
N ARG A 124 1.83 7.65 15.62
CA ARG A 124 2.11 6.35 14.98
C ARG A 124 0.85 5.81 14.35
N GLN A 125 0.93 5.59 13.04
CA GLN A 125 -0.13 4.95 12.27
C GLN A 125 0.20 3.48 12.04
N LEU A 126 -0.78 2.59 12.20
CA LEU A 126 -0.73 1.25 11.64
C LEU A 126 -1.58 1.24 10.36
N LEU A 127 -0.93 1.09 9.21
CA LEU A 127 -1.58 1.09 7.89
C LEU A 127 -1.59 -0.33 7.33
N PHE A 128 -2.76 -0.91 7.24
CA PHE A 128 -3.03 -2.27 6.75
C PHE A 128 -3.92 -2.29 5.49
N LEU A 129 -4.35 -1.11 5.05
CA LEU A 129 -5.14 -0.98 3.83
C LEU A 129 -4.21 -1.08 2.61
N PRO A 130 -4.65 -1.75 1.52
CA PRO A 130 -3.86 -1.85 0.30
C PRO A 130 -3.54 -0.48 -0.31
N LEU A 131 -2.27 -0.22 -0.59
CA LEU A 131 -1.82 1.03 -1.23
C LEU A 131 -2.33 1.20 -2.68
N ALA A 132 -2.92 0.15 -3.25
CA ALA A 132 -3.64 0.21 -4.52
C ALA A 132 -4.93 1.03 -4.44
N HIS A 133 -5.44 1.31 -3.22
CA HIS A 133 -6.60 2.16 -3.01
C HIS A 133 -6.18 3.60 -2.65
N SER A 134 -6.88 4.57 -3.23
CA SER A 134 -6.61 6.01 -3.05
C SER A 134 -6.57 6.43 -1.58
N PHE A 135 -7.46 5.90 -0.74
CA PHE A 135 -7.52 6.23 0.69
C PHE A 135 -6.23 5.85 1.43
N ALA A 136 -5.76 4.60 1.28
CA ALA A 136 -4.51 4.16 1.90
C ALA A 136 -3.30 4.96 1.38
N LYS A 137 -3.28 5.24 0.09
CA LYS A 137 -2.24 6.06 -0.52
C LYS A 137 -2.24 7.49 0.03
N THR A 138 -3.40 8.11 0.17
CA THR A 138 -3.53 9.44 0.80
C THR A 138 -3.01 9.41 2.23
N LEU A 139 -3.38 8.41 3.05
CA LEU A 139 -2.89 8.29 4.42
C LEU A 139 -1.36 8.15 4.50
N SER A 140 -0.74 7.43 3.57
CA SER A 140 0.73 7.32 3.52
C SER A 140 1.39 8.65 3.16
N ILE A 141 0.77 9.47 2.32
CA ILE A 141 1.28 10.80 1.94
C ILE A 141 1.05 11.81 3.07
N VAL A 142 -0.09 11.75 3.77
CA VAL A 142 -0.35 12.53 4.98
C VAL A 142 0.74 12.28 6.03
N ALA A 143 1.19 11.04 6.19
CA ALA A 143 2.29 10.70 7.10
C ALA A 143 3.58 11.45 6.75
N VAL A 144 3.92 11.53 5.48
CA VAL A 144 5.08 12.29 4.99
C VAL A 144 4.88 13.80 5.20
N TYR A 145 3.68 14.29 4.90
CA TYR A 145 3.35 15.71 5.01
C TYR A 145 3.42 16.22 6.46
N VAL A 146 2.88 15.46 7.42
CA VAL A 146 2.85 15.81 8.85
C VAL A 146 4.16 15.44 9.55
N GLY A 147 4.84 14.40 9.10
CA GLY A 147 6.06 13.87 9.72
C GLY A 147 5.78 12.92 10.88
N PHE A 148 4.81 12.01 10.74
CA PHE A 148 4.57 10.94 11.70
C PHE A 148 5.00 9.57 11.15
N CYS A 149 5.13 8.59 12.06
CA CYS A 149 5.56 7.24 11.72
C CYS A 149 4.41 6.40 11.17
N THR A 150 4.65 5.65 10.09
CA THR A 150 3.71 4.64 9.57
C THR A 150 4.35 3.26 9.66
N ALA A 151 3.70 2.35 10.37
CA ALA A 151 3.98 0.93 10.31
C ALA A 151 3.01 0.26 9.32
N PHE A 152 3.54 -0.56 8.42
CA PHE A 152 2.73 -1.31 7.46
C PHE A 152 2.49 -2.72 7.95
N SER A 153 1.28 -3.26 7.77
CA SER A 153 0.96 -4.64 8.09
C SER A 153 -0.01 -5.24 7.09
N GLY A 154 -0.09 -6.58 7.06
CA GLY A 154 -1.19 -7.28 6.43
C GLY A 154 -2.46 -7.27 7.31
N ILE A 155 -3.61 -7.46 6.67
CA ILE A 155 -4.93 -7.49 7.36
C ILE A 155 -5.01 -8.61 8.39
N ASP A 156 -4.36 -9.75 8.13
CA ASP A 156 -4.47 -10.92 8.99
C ASP A 156 -3.70 -10.80 10.31
N ASN A 157 -2.71 -9.91 10.35
CA ASN A 157 -1.82 -9.71 11.50
C ASN A 157 -2.12 -8.43 12.29
N ILE A 158 -3.25 -7.75 12.03
CA ILE A 158 -3.57 -6.45 12.66
C ILE A 158 -3.51 -6.53 14.19
N LEU A 159 -4.12 -7.55 14.81
CA LEU A 159 -4.20 -7.68 16.27
C LEU A 159 -2.82 -7.86 16.92
N GLU A 160 -1.92 -8.56 16.25
CA GLU A 160 -0.54 -8.73 16.70
C GLU A 160 0.22 -7.40 16.62
N TYR A 161 0.17 -6.74 15.48
CA TYR A 161 0.91 -5.50 15.26
C TYR A 161 0.35 -4.31 16.02
N VAL A 162 -0.94 -4.25 16.35
CA VAL A 162 -1.49 -3.25 17.27
C VAL A 162 -0.77 -3.32 18.62
N GLY A 163 -0.54 -4.53 19.15
CA GLY A 163 0.17 -4.73 20.42
C GLY A 163 1.65 -4.28 20.36
N GLN A 164 2.32 -4.52 19.25
CA GLN A 164 3.73 -4.20 19.06
C GLN A 164 3.96 -2.71 18.74
N VAL A 165 3.20 -2.17 17.77
CA VAL A 165 3.34 -0.79 17.26
C VAL A 165 2.75 0.22 18.23
N LYS A 166 1.71 -0.17 18.99
CA LYS A 166 0.92 0.73 19.85
C LYS A 166 0.54 2.01 19.10
N PRO A 167 -0.22 1.91 18.00
CA PRO A 167 -0.56 3.06 17.17
C PRO A 167 -1.38 4.08 17.96
N THR A 168 -1.15 5.37 17.68
CA THR A 168 -1.96 6.46 18.24
C THR A 168 -3.24 6.67 17.45
N PHE A 169 -3.23 6.27 16.17
CA PHE A 169 -4.44 6.21 15.35
C PHE A 169 -4.34 5.10 14.30
N MET A 170 -5.51 4.66 13.84
CA MET A 170 -5.67 3.72 12.75
C MET A 170 -6.86 4.16 11.90
N ALA A 171 -6.72 4.08 10.59
CA ALA A 171 -7.83 4.28 9.67
C ALA A 171 -8.19 2.95 9.01
N GLY A 172 -9.47 2.66 8.92
CA GLY A 172 -9.97 1.43 8.34
C GLY A 172 -11.35 1.62 7.71
N VAL A 173 -11.79 0.61 6.99
CA VAL A 173 -13.15 0.51 6.46
C VAL A 173 -14.03 -0.29 7.43
N PRO A 174 -15.36 -0.08 7.46
CA PRO A 174 -16.27 -0.70 8.44
C PRO A 174 -16.07 -2.22 8.57
N ARG A 175 -15.94 -2.92 7.45
CA ARG A 175 -15.75 -4.38 7.41
C ARG A 175 -14.52 -4.88 8.20
N ILE A 176 -13.49 -4.06 8.29
CA ILE A 176 -12.27 -4.43 9.06
C ILE A 176 -12.58 -4.38 10.57
N TYR A 177 -13.27 -3.33 11.00
CA TYR A 177 -13.68 -3.22 12.41
C TYR A 177 -14.62 -4.35 12.82
N GLU A 178 -15.57 -4.74 11.95
CA GLU A 178 -16.43 -5.90 12.15
C GLU A 178 -15.62 -7.20 12.29
N LYS A 179 -14.63 -7.44 11.42
CA LYS A 179 -13.73 -8.61 11.49
C LYS A 179 -12.93 -8.63 12.78
N VAL A 180 -12.35 -7.49 13.17
CA VAL A 180 -11.60 -7.35 14.42
C VAL A 180 -12.50 -7.61 15.64
N TYR A 181 -13.68 -7.02 15.65
CA TYR A 181 -14.67 -7.19 16.72
C TYR A 181 -15.11 -8.66 16.85
N ALA A 182 -15.46 -9.30 15.73
CA ALA A 182 -15.81 -10.71 15.72
C ALA A 182 -14.65 -11.60 16.21
N GLY A 183 -13.42 -11.31 15.81
CA GLY A 183 -12.22 -12.00 16.29
C GLY A 183 -11.99 -11.84 17.79
N PHE A 184 -12.22 -10.65 18.31
CA PHE A 184 -12.16 -10.36 19.76
C PHE A 184 -13.21 -11.17 20.54
N LEU A 185 -14.47 -11.17 20.08
CA LEU A 185 -15.55 -11.94 20.71
C LEU A 185 -15.25 -13.45 20.71
N ASN A 186 -14.72 -13.98 19.61
CA ASN A 186 -14.36 -15.40 19.53
C ASN A 186 -13.25 -15.75 20.53
N LYS A 187 -12.20 -14.92 20.65
CA LYS A 187 -11.15 -15.14 21.68
C LYS A 187 -11.68 -15.03 23.09
N ALA A 188 -12.64 -14.14 23.34
CA ALA A 188 -13.28 -14.01 24.66
C ALA A 188 -14.08 -15.26 25.03
N LYS A 189 -14.86 -15.82 24.09
CA LYS A 189 -15.61 -17.08 24.27
C LYS A 189 -14.68 -18.25 24.55
N GLN A 190 -13.57 -18.37 23.83
CA GLN A 190 -12.58 -19.43 24.05
C GLN A 190 -11.87 -19.33 25.41
N GLY A 191 -11.84 -18.13 26.00
CA GLY A 191 -11.26 -17.89 27.34
C GLY A 191 -12.09 -18.34 28.52
N GLY A 192 -13.24 -18.98 28.29
CA GLY A 192 -14.14 -19.57 29.32
C GLY A 192 -15.30 -18.66 29.75
N PRO A 193 -16.24 -19.18 30.53
CA PRO A 193 -17.51 -18.51 30.82
C PRO A 193 -17.33 -17.20 31.61
N VAL A 194 -16.37 -17.13 32.53
CA VAL A 194 -16.11 -15.93 33.34
C VAL A 194 -15.62 -14.79 32.46
N LYS A 195 -14.64 -15.07 31.57
CA LYS A 195 -14.11 -14.07 30.63
C LYS A 195 -15.17 -13.61 29.65
N TRP A 196 -16.00 -14.50 29.18
CA TRP A 196 -17.13 -14.18 28.32
C TRP A 196 -18.14 -13.25 29.00
N ALA A 197 -18.56 -13.56 30.24
CA ALA A 197 -19.48 -12.74 31.00
C ALA A 197 -18.93 -11.31 31.25
N LEU A 198 -17.66 -11.19 31.58
CA LEU A 198 -17.00 -9.88 31.75
C LEU A 198 -17.01 -9.06 30.44
N VAL A 199 -16.76 -9.69 29.30
CA VAL A 199 -16.78 -9.01 28.00
C VAL A 199 -18.19 -8.56 27.64
N GLN A 200 -19.21 -9.41 27.86
CA GLN A 200 -20.60 -9.03 27.63
C GLN A 200 -21.02 -7.84 28.51
N TRP A 201 -20.72 -7.89 29.80
CA TRP A 201 -20.96 -6.77 30.71
C TRP A 201 -20.27 -5.47 30.25
N ALA A 202 -19.01 -5.54 29.84
CA ALA A 202 -18.27 -4.36 29.37
C ALA A 202 -18.88 -3.76 28.09
N ILE A 203 -19.36 -4.61 27.18
CA ILE A 203 -20.06 -4.16 25.96
C ILE A 203 -21.39 -3.46 26.33
N GLU A 204 -22.18 -4.06 27.22
CA GLU A 204 -23.45 -3.45 27.66
C GLU A 204 -23.24 -2.09 28.33
N VAL A 205 -22.21 -1.97 29.18
CA VAL A 205 -21.86 -0.70 29.82
C VAL A 205 -21.41 0.32 28.77
N GLY A 206 -20.57 -0.07 27.81
CA GLY A 206 -20.12 0.80 26.73
C GLY A 206 -21.25 1.31 25.85
N VAL A 207 -22.21 0.46 25.50
CA VAL A 207 -23.40 0.85 24.71
C VAL A 207 -24.30 1.81 25.47
N LYS A 208 -24.41 1.67 26.80
CA LYS A 208 -25.23 2.59 27.64
C LYS A 208 -24.55 3.95 27.87
N ALA A 209 -23.22 4.02 27.72
CA ALA A 209 -22.43 5.22 27.94
C ALA A 209 -22.18 6.05 26.68
N SER A 210 -22.49 5.51 25.50
CA SER A 210 -22.35 6.18 24.19
C SER A 210 -23.68 6.77 23.73
#